data_58a0e0fafa6046b86117a1da617ed1f0
#
_entry.id   58a0e0fafa6046b86117a1da617ed1f0
#
_cell.length_a   1.000
_cell.length_b   1.000
_cell.length_c   1.000
_cell.angle_alpha   90.00
_cell.angle_beta   90.00
_cell.angle_gamma   90.00
#
_symmetry.space_group_name_H-M   'P 1'
#
loop_
_entity.id
_entity.type
_entity.pdbx_description
1 polymer ?
#
loop_
_entity_poly.entity_id
_entity_poly.type
_entity_poly.pdbx_seq_one_letter_code
_entity_poly.pdbx_strand_id
1 'polypeptide(L)'
;MTALRVVSWNVRSLRDDSAGVAAALRALTPDVALLQEAPRLAFSGLANWRLARRAGLRRIVGGAPAAGNLLLVSPRVQVVDAHAVRLPKRPRLHRRGAVLAVLEVDGRRFGVLGTHLDLDPAARLDTAQRLRAALPAVPPLLVGADLNDETGSPAWQALSAGLVDLGQDLGPTFPQRSPRRRIDALLADPAFTVERVERPDPGPVTDHLPLVADLHLPPVAQTSPGPGAPVR
;
A
#
# COMPACT_ATOMS: atom_id res chain seq x y z
N MET A 1 -16.76 -1.15 -15.51
CA MET A 1 -15.96 -1.47 -14.31
C MET A 1 -15.13 -0.25 -13.95
N THR A 2 -14.89 0.03 -12.67
CA THR A 2 -14.08 1.19 -12.25
C THR A 2 -12.62 0.78 -12.21
N ALA A 3 -11.81 1.37 -13.09
CA ALA A 3 -10.37 1.13 -13.14
C ALA A 3 -9.67 1.81 -11.95
N LEU A 4 -8.63 1.18 -11.44
CA LEU A 4 -7.83 1.64 -10.31
C LEU A 4 -6.37 1.28 -10.53
N ARG A 5 -5.46 2.26 -10.53
CA ARG A 5 -4.02 2.03 -10.57
C ARG A 5 -3.41 2.18 -9.19
N VAL A 6 -2.73 1.13 -8.72
CA VAL A 6 -2.14 1.07 -7.38
C VAL A 6 -0.63 0.90 -7.46
N VAL A 7 0.10 1.63 -6.62
CA VAL A 7 1.56 1.51 -6.46
C VAL A 7 1.88 1.16 -5.02
N SER A 8 2.75 0.15 -4.80
CA SER A 8 3.44 -0.13 -3.54
C SER A 8 4.94 0.07 -3.75
N TRP A 9 5.58 0.92 -2.93
CA TRP A 9 6.98 1.27 -3.13
C TRP A 9 7.70 1.74 -1.86
N ASN A 10 8.82 1.13 -1.53
CA ASN A 10 9.74 1.66 -0.52
C ASN A 10 10.59 2.78 -1.13
N VAL A 11 10.48 4.00 -0.57
CA VAL A 11 11.13 5.21 -1.10
C VAL A 11 12.35 5.65 -0.27
N ARG A 12 12.88 4.78 0.59
CA ARG A 12 14.14 4.96 1.33
C ARG A 12 14.33 6.35 1.94
N SER A 13 13.31 6.88 2.59
CA SER A 13 13.28 8.23 3.18
C SER A 13 13.62 9.37 2.21
N LEU A 14 13.47 9.15 0.90
CA LEU A 14 13.84 10.08 -0.19
C LEU A 14 15.31 10.50 -0.16
N ARG A 15 16.21 9.63 0.32
CA ARG A 15 17.62 9.95 0.53
C ARG A 15 18.43 9.97 -0.76
N ASP A 16 18.07 9.13 -1.73
CA ASP A 16 18.85 8.98 -2.96
C ASP A 16 18.48 10.08 -3.96
N ASP A 17 17.22 10.12 -4.42
CA ASP A 17 16.73 11.16 -5.32
C ASP A 17 15.24 11.45 -5.08
N SER A 18 14.96 12.46 -4.27
CA SER A 18 13.57 12.86 -3.98
C SER A 18 12.81 13.42 -5.19
N ALA A 19 13.54 14.01 -6.15
CA ALA A 19 12.94 14.55 -7.38
C ALA A 19 12.61 13.41 -8.35
N GLY A 20 13.52 12.44 -8.48
CA GLY A 20 13.32 11.23 -9.28
C GLY A 20 12.17 10.38 -8.77
N VAL A 21 12.04 10.17 -7.45
CA VAL A 21 10.88 9.47 -6.85
C VAL A 21 9.57 10.19 -7.20
N ALA A 22 9.53 11.52 -7.08
CA ALA A 22 8.34 12.28 -7.43
C ALA A 22 8.01 12.22 -8.93
N ALA A 23 9.02 12.28 -9.80
CA ALA A 23 8.86 12.15 -11.24
C ALA A 23 8.37 10.75 -11.64
N ALA A 24 8.92 9.71 -11.03
CA ALA A 24 8.49 8.32 -11.25
C ALA A 24 7.02 8.12 -10.83
N LEU A 25 6.62 8.57 -9.64
CA LEU A 25 5.23 8.52 -9.21
C LEU A 25 4.30 9.29 -10.15
N ARG A 26 4.74 10.45 -10.64
CA ARG A 26 3.96 11.23 -11.62
C ARG A 26 3.81 10.50 -12.95
N ALA A 27 4.85 9.84 -13.44
CA ALA A 27 4.81 9.05 -14.68
C ALA A 27 3.94 7.80 -14.53
N LEU A 28 3.95 7.17 -13.35
CA LEU A 28 3.11 6.01 -13.04
C LEU A 28 1.63 6.37 -12.88
N THR A 29 1.29 7.64 -12.66
CA THR A 29 -0.10 8.12 -12.50
C THR A 29 -1.00 7.28 -11.59
N PRO A 30 -0.56 6.91 -10.36
CA PRO A 30 -1.36 6.05 -9.50
C PRO A 30 -2.61 6.75 -8.98
N ASP A 31 -3.67 5.98 -8.80
CA ASP A 31 -4.82 6.40 -8.01
C ASP A 31 -4.54 6.27 -6.51
N VAL A 32 -3.82 5.21 -6.14
CA VAL A 32 -3.39 4.94 -4.76
C VAL A 32 -1.91 4.61 -4.76
N ALA A 33 -1.12 5.31 -3.94
CA ALA A 33 0.28 4.99 -3.68
C ALA A 33 0.47 4.70 -2.19
N LEU A 34 0.89 3.46 -1.90
CA LEU A 34 1.24 2.95 -0.58
C LEU A 34 2.77 2.94 -0.47
N LEU A 35 3.33 3.97 0.18
CA LEU A 35 4.77 4.16 0.24
C LEU A 35 5.32 3.72 1.61
N GLN A 36 6.44 3.00 1.59
CA GLN A 36 7.18 2.63 2.77
C GLN A 36 8.44 3.50 2.88
N GLU A 37 8.98 3.62 4.07
CA GLU A 37 10.11 4.51 4.39
C GLU A 37 9.95 5.96 3.92
N ALA A 38 8.74 6.49 3.87
CA ALA A 38 8.57 7.93 3.68
C ALA A 38 9.23 8.71 4.83
N PRO A 39 9.70 9.95 4.60
CA PRO A 39 10.29 10.77 5.64
C PRO A 39 9.48 10.82 6.94
N ARG A 40 10.13 10.59 8.10
CA ARG A 40 9.48 10.49 9.42
C ARG A 40 10.15 11.28 10.55
N LEU A 41 11.25 11.96 10.26
CA LEU A 41 11.97 12.80 11.22
C LEU A 41 11.51 14.26 11.15
N ALA A 42 12.27 15.18 11.71
CA ALA A 42 11.97 16.60 11.68
C ALA A 42 11.63 17.09 10.25
N PHE A 43 10.65 17.97 10.14
CA PHE A 43 10.14 18.50 8.86
C PHE A 43 9.57 17.46 7.87
N SER A 44 9.38 16.22 8.30
CA SER A 44 8.83 15.14 7.44
C SER A 44 7.45 15.47 6.85
N GLY A 45 6.63 16.22 7.56
CA GLY A 45 5.34 16.69 7.05
C GLY A 45 5.47 17.50 5.77
N LEU A 46 6.43 18.43 5.73
CA LEU A 46 6.71 19.25 4.55
C LEU A 46 7.34 18.45 3.41
N ALA A 47 8.27 17.53 3.73
CA ALA A 47 8.88 16.65 2.72
C ALA A 47 7.84 15.76 2.05
N ASN A 48 6.97 15.12 2.82
CA ASN A 48 5.88 14.28 2.31
C ASN A 48 4.82 15.08 1.52
N TRP A 49 4.52 16.32 1.95
CA TRP A 49 3.64 17.20 1.20
C TRP A 49 4.25 17.63 -0.15
N ARG A 50 5.56 17.97 -0.15
CA ARG A 50 6.26 18.31 -1.41
C ARG A 50 6.31 17.12 -2.38
N LEU A 51 6.58 15.91 -1.87
CA LEU A 51 6.53 14.68 -2.66
C LEU A 51 5.16 14.53 -3.32
N ALA A 52 4.08 14.54 -2.53
CA ALA A 52 2.72 14.39 -3.02
C ALA A 52 2.39 15.44 -4.09
N ARG A 53 2.68 16.72 -3.83
CA ARG A 53 2.42 17.82 -4.78
C ARG A 53 3.18 17.66 -6.09
N ARG A 54 4.46 17.29 -6.04
CA ARG A 54 5.28 17.07 -7.25
C ARG A 54 4.82 15.86 -8.05
N ALA A 55 4.32 14.83 -7.39
CA ALA A 55 3.75 13.65 -8.01
C ALA A 55 2.31 13.88 -8.56
N GLY A 56 1.68 15.03 -8.29
CA GLY A 56 0.29 15.29 -8.67
C GLY A 56 -0.74 14.57 -7.79
N LEU A 57 -0.34 14.16 -6.57
CA LEU A 57 -1.15 13.40 -5.63
C LEU A 57 -1.50 14.23 -4.38
N ARG A 58 -2.50 13.78 -3.65
CA ARG A 58 -2.86 14.30 -2.32
C ARG A 58 -2.24 13.42 -1.24
N ARG A 59 -1.58 14.04 -0.26
CA ARG A 59 -1.16 13.36 0.96
C ARG A 59 -2.36 13.16 1.87
N ILE A 60 -2.63 11.93 2.27
CA ILE A 60 -3.77 11.60 3.13
C ILE A 60 -3.31 11.37 4.57
N VAL A 61 -2.60 10.29 4.84
CA VAL A 61 -2.20 9.89 6.19
C VAL A 61 -0.82 9.24 6.17
N GLY A 62 -0.09 9.31 7.26
CA GLY A 62 1.19 8.61 7.40
C GLY A 62 2.40 9.51 7.62
N GLY A 63 3.59 9.02 7.28
CA GLY A 63 4.88 9.57 7.67
C GLY A 63 5.21 9.22 9.12
N ALA A 64 5.58 10.19 9.96
CA ALA A 64 5.95 9.95 11.35
C ALA A 64 4.87 9.21 12.18
N PRO A 65 3.55 9.53 12.08
CA PRO A 65 2.50 8.79 12.79
C PRO A 65 2.42 7.30 12.46
N ALA A 66 2.74 6.91 11.23
CA ALA A 66 2.71 5.53 10.74
C ALA A 66 4.11 4.91 10.62
N ALA A 67 5.09 5.41 11.37
CA ALA A 67 6.46 4.94 11.38
C ALA A 67 7.14 4.91 9.99
N GLY A 68 6.78 5.84 9.10
CA GLY A 68 7.32 5.96 7.74
C GLY A 68 6.45 5.36 6.64
N ASN A 69 5.31 4.76 6.96
CA ASN A 69 4.32 4.42 5.93
C ASN A 69 3.51 5.65 5.55
N LEU A 70 3.16 5.80 4.27
CA LEU A 70 2.49 6.99 3.74
C LEU A 70 1.50 6.60 2.67
N LEU A 71 0.27 7.11 2.79
CA LEU A 71 -0.78 6.99 1.79
C LEU A 71 -0.90 8.30 0.99
N LEU A 72 -0.72 8.19 -0.32
CA LEU A 72 -1.04 9.23 -1.27
C LEU A 72 -2.15 8.76 -2.19
N VAL A 73 -3.02 9.67 -2.65
CA VAL A 73 -4.08 9.33 -3.60
C VAL A 73 -4.21 10.39 -4.70
N SER A 74 -4.70 9.98 -5.86
CA SER A 74 -5.07 10.91 -6.94
C SER A 74 -6.27 11.79 -6.55
N PRO A 75 -6.48 12.94 -7.20
CA PRO A 75 -7.63 13.83 -6.91
C PRO A 75 -9.00 13.15 -7.03
N ARG A 76 -9.13 12.14 -7.90
CA ARG A 76 -10.42 11.44 -8.14
C ARG A 76 -10.81 10.46 -7.02
N VAL A 77 -9.85 10.04 -6.19
CA VAL A 77 -10.12 9.12 -5.08
C VAL A 77 -10.69 9.89 -3.90
N GLN A 78 -11.84 9.51 -3.41
CA GLN A 78 -12.43 10.05 -2.19
C GLN A 78 -11.92 9.25 -0.98
N VAL A 79 -11.72 9.94 0.15
CA VAL A 79 -11.29 9.34 1.41
C VAL A 79 -12.48 9.31 2.33
N VAL A 80 -12.96 8.12 2.65
CA VAL A 80 -14.09 7.92 3.57
C VAL A 80 -13.61 7.90 5.01
N ASP A 81 -12.50 7.17 5.25
CA ASP A 81 -11.80 7.12 6.53
C ASP A 81 -10.31 6.88 6.29
N ALA A 82 -9.44 7.43 7.15
CA ALA A 82 -8.02 7.18 7.09
C ALA A 82 -7.33 7.46 8.42
N HIS A 83 -6.55 6.51 8.90
CA HIS A 83 -5.79 6.67 10.12
C HIS A 83 -4.42 5.99 10.07
N ALA A 84 -3.52 6.47 10.92
CA ALA A 84 -2.20 5.90 11.12
C ALA A 84 -2.19 5.02 12.37
N VAL A 85 -1.68 3.82 12.24
CA VAL A 85 -1.43 2.92 13.36
C VAL A 85 0.05 2.93 13.68
N ARG A 86 0.38 3.21 14.93
CA ARG A 86 1.73 3.10 15.46
C ARG A 86 1.79 1.91 16.40
N LEU A 87 2.59 0.92 16.03
CA LEU A 87 2.77 -0.26 16.86
C LEU A 87 3.71 -0.01 18.04
N PRO A 88 3.60 -0.79 19.12
CA PRO A 88 4.52 -0.71 20.25
C PRO A 88 5.96 -0.89 19.81
N LYS A 89 6.85 -0.03 20.31
CA LYS A 89 8.28 -0.15 20.03
C LYS A 89 8.85 -1.35 20.78
N ARG A 90 9.53 -2.24 20.07
CA ARG A 90 10.31 -3.32 20.68
C ARG A 90 11.74 -2.85 20.97
N PRO A 91 12.37 -3.31 22.05
CA PRO A 91 13.76 -3.00 22.37
C PRO A 91 14.68 -3.36 21.19
N ARG A 92 15.63 -2.47 20.87
CA ARG A 92 16.63 -2.63 19.79
C ARG A 92 16.08 -2.74 18.37
N LEU A 93 14.76 -2.71 18.16
CA LEU A 93 14.14 -2.73 16.84
C LEU A 93 13.62 -1.36 16.43
N HIS A 94 13.41 -1.19 15.14
CA HIS A 94 12.78 0.01 14.60
C HIS A 94 11.28 0.03 14.99
N ARG A 95 10.76 1.24 15.22
CA ARG A 95 9.32 1.38 15.39
C ARG A 95 8.63 1.07 14.07
N ARG A 96 7.58 0.25 14.12
CA ARG A 96 6.74 -0.09 12.99
C ARG A 96 5.33 0.49 13.14
N GLY A 97 4.59 0.48 12.07
CA GLY A 97 3.23 1.00 12.00
C GLY A 97 2.62 0.72 10.65
N ALA A 98 1.45 1.30 10.42
CA ALA A 98 0.74 1.16 9.17
C ALA A 98 -0.11 2.41 8.88
N VAL A 99 -0.50 2.57 7.63
CA VAL A 99 -1.62 3.41 7.20
C VAL A 99 -2.79 2.50 6.86
N LEU A 100 -3.98 2.83 7.34
CA LEU A 100 -5.22 2.16 6.99
C LEU A 100 -6.20 3.21 6.46
N ALA A 101 -6.95 2.85 5.45
CA ALA A 101 -8.01 3.75 4.96
C ALA A 101 -9.15 2.95 4.30
N VAL A 102 -10.31 3.59 4.26
CA VAL A 102 -11.42 3.27 3.39
C VAL A 102 -11.48 4.36 2.33
N LEU A 103 -11.31 3.97 1.09
CA LEU A 103 -11.29 4.84 -0.08
C LEU A 103 -12.53 4.57 -0.94
N GLU A 104 -12.88 5.56 -1.77
CA GLU A 104 -14.00 5.43 -2.70
C GLU A 104 -13.63 6.02 -4.06
N VAL A 105 -13.99 5.31 -5.13
CA VAL A 105 -13.86 5.76 -6.53
C VAL A 105 -15.14 5.39 -7.26
N ASP A 106 -15.77 6.36 -7.92
CA ASP A 106 -17.04 6.19 -8.64
C ASP A 106 -18.11 5.50 -7.78
N GLY A 107 -18.24 5.90 -6.51
CA GLY A 107 -19.22 5.35 -5.57
C GLY A 107 -18.88 3.94 -5.04
N ARG A 108 -17.69 3.40 -5.31
CA ARG A 108 -17.26 2.06 -4.89
C ARG A 108 -16.18 2.15 -3.84
N ARG A 109 -16.45 1.55 -2.68
CA ARG A 109 -15.54 1.57 -1.54
C ARG A 109 -14.61 0.37 -1.57
N PHE A 110 -13.43 0.56 -1.03
CA PHE A 110 -12.44 -0.48 -0.81
C PHE A 110 -11.52 -0.12 0.35
N GLY A 111 -11.02 -1.14 1.05
CA GLY A 111 -10.08 -0.96 2.13
C GLY A 111 -8.63 -1.02 1.65
N VAL A 112 -7.75 -0.21 2.25
CA VAL A 112 -6.31 -0.26 1.98
C VAL A 112 -5.50 -0.34 3.27
N LEU A 113 -4.37 -1.05 3.21
CA LEU A 113 -3.33 -1.10 4.23
C LEU A 113 -1.98 -0.90 3.60
N GLY A 114 -1.18 0.03 4.14
CA GLY A 114 0.22 0.21 3.79
C GLY A 114 1.11 -0.03 5.01
N THR A 115 2.12 -0.90 4.90
CA THR A 115 3.00 -1.22 6.04
C THR A 115 4.43 -1.53 5.62
N HIS A 116 5.33 -1.57 6.63
CA HIS A 116 6.70 -2.01 6.52
C HIS A 116 7.07 -2.83 7.76
N LEU A 117 7.35 -4.12 7.57
CA LEU A 117 7.63 -5.06 8.66
C LEU A 117 9.09 -4.98 9.14
N ASP A 118 9.37 -5.65 10.24
CA ASP A 118 10.71 -5.61 10.86
C ASP A 118 11.69 -6.59 10.19
N LEU A 119 12.98 -6.45 10.51
CA LEU A 119 14.02 -7.39 10.09
C LEU A 119 14.07 -8.62 10.98
N ASP A 120 13.59 -8.54 12.23
CA ASP A 120 13.51 -9.68 13.14
C ASP A 120 12.31 -10.57 12.80
N PRO A 121 12.50 -11.89 12.58
CA PRO A 121 11.43 -12.79 12.13
C PRO A 121 10.24 -12.87 13.11
N ALA A 122 10.48 -12.91 14.42
CA ALA A 122 9.41 -13.00 15.42
C ALA A 122 8.61 -11.69 15.48
N ALA A 123 9.29 -10.56 15.37
CA ALA A 123 8.65 -9.25 15.31
C ALA A 123 7.84 -9.07 14.01
N ARG A 124 8.33 -9.59 12.88
CA ARG A 124 7.59 -9.59 11.62
C ARG A 124 6.27 -10.33 11.73
N LEU A 125 6.33 -11.58 12.21
CA LEU A 125 5.13 -12.43 12.35
C LEU A 125 4.09 -11.79 13.27
N ASP A 126 4.49 -11.34 14.46
CA ASP A 126 3.56 -10.66 15.39
C ASP A 126 2.95 -9.39 14.75
N THR A 127 3.77 -8.61 14.05
CA THR A 127 3.28 -7.41 13.35
C THR A 127 2.30 -7.77 12.24
N ALA A 128 2.61 -8.77 11.41
CA ALA A 128 1.73 -9.23 10.34
C ALA A 128 0.37 -9.71 10.88
N GLN A 129 0.36 -10.50 11.96
CA GLN A 129 -0.86 -10.98 12.60
C GLN A 129 -1.72 -9.83 13.16
N ARG A 130 -1.10 -8.88 13.86
CA ARG A 130 -1.80 -7.68 14.37
C ARG A 130 -2.40 -6.84 13.26
N LEU A 131 -1.66 -6.60 12.19
CA LEU A 131 -2.14 -5.81 11.06
C LEU A 131 -3.24 -6.55 10.29
N ARG A 132 -3.14 -7.88 10.17
CA ARG A 132 -4.21 -8.69 9.57
C ARG A 132 -5.52 -8.54 10.35
N ALA A 133 -5.47 -8.54 11.68
CA ALA A 133 -6.64 -8.33 12.54
C ALA A 133 -7.17 -6.88 12.49
N ALA A 134 -6.34 -5.92 12.08
CA ALA A 134 -6.70 -4.50 11.99
C ALA A 134 -7.13 -4.05 10.57
N LEU A 135 -7.19 -4.95 9.60
CA LEU A 135 -7.62 -4.61 8.24
C LEU A 135 -9.00 -3.93 8.26
N PRO A 136 -9.23 -2.94 7.38
CA PRO A 136 -10.55 -2.34 7.24
C PRO A 136 -11.63 -3.40 6.96
N ALA A 137 -12.77 -3.31 7.63
CA ALA A 137 -13.90 -4.23 7.44
C ALA A 137 -14.70 -3.95 6.14
N VAL A 138 -14.11 -3.24 5.19
CA VAL A 138 -14.74 -2.83 3.92
C VAL A 138 -14.02 -3.52 2.77
N PRO A 139 -14.55 -4.64 2.25
CA PRO A 139 -14.01 -5.27 1.06
C PRO A 139 -14.40 -4.48 -0.21
N PRO A 140 -13.65 -4.68 -1.31
CA PRO A 140 -12.43 -5.48 -1.40
C PRO A 140 -11.21 -4.78 -0.76
N LEU A 141 -10.18 -5.57 -0.41
CA LEU A 141 -9.00 -5.09 0.30
C LEU A 141 -7.76 -5.05 -0.61
N LEU A 142 -6.91 -4.04 -0.39
CA LEU A 142 -5.58 -3.91 -0.99
C LEU A 142 -4.53 -3.74 0.10
N VAL A 143 -3.39 -4.42 -0.03
CA VAL A 143 -2.25 -4.29 0.88
C VAL A 143 -0.99 -4.02 0.07
N GLY A 144 -0.30 -2.91 0.36
CA GLY A 144 1.02 -2.61 -0.17
C GLY A 144 2.04 -2.63 0.98
N ALA A 145 3.09 -3.43 0.85
CA ALA A 145 4.02 -3.65 1.95
C ALA A 145 5.45 -3.92 1.49
N ASP A 146 6.41 -3.43 2.27
CA ASP A 146 7.73 -4.02 2.38
C ASP A 146 7.71 -5.01 3.56
N LEU A 147 7.73 -6.30 3.25
CA LEU A 147 7.64 -7.35 4.25
C LEU A 147 8.98 -7.71 4.88
N ASN A 148 10.11 -7.24 4.31
CA ASN A 148 11.47 -7.64 4.71
C ASN A 148 11.66 -9.15 4.76
N ASP A 149 10.83 -9.89 4.06
CA ASP A 149 10.80 -11.35 4.02
C ASP A 149 10.42 -11.84 2.63
N GLU A 150 10.69 -13.08 2.35
CA GLU A 150 10.39 -13.69 1.05
C GLU A 150 9.07 -14.46 1.08
N THR A 151 8.52 -14.69 -0.09
CA THR A 151 7.27 -15.44 -0.27
C THR A 151 7.33 -16.79 0.44
N GLY A 152 6.22 -17.14 1.11
CA GLY A 152 6.12 -18.40 1.84
C GLY A 152 6.60 -18.33 3.29
N SER A 153 7.21 -17.23 3.74
CA SER A 153 7.53 -17.03 5.15
C SER A 153 6.27 -16.92 6.02
N PRO A 154 6.36 -17.22 7.32
CA PRO A 154 5.21 -17.12 8.22
C PRO A 154 4.56 -15.74 8.25
N ALA A 155 5.36 -14.67 8.19
CA ALA A 155 4.84 -13.30 8.18
C ALA A 155 4.12 -12.98 6.86
N TRP A 156 4.68 -13.45 5.72
CA TRP A 156 4.04 -13.32 4.42
C TRP A 156 2.68 -14.02 4.39
N GLN A 157 2.66 -15.31 4.80
CA GLN A 157 1.43 -16.11 4.85
C GLN A 157 0.37 -15.48 5.76
N ALA A 158 0.77 -14.97 6.93
CA ALA A 158 -0.15 -14.34 7.87
C ALA A 158 -0.82 -13.09 7.28
N LEU A 159 -0.06 -12.25 6.56
CA LEU A 159 -0.62 -11.01 5.98
C LEU A 159 -1.41 -11.26 4.70
N SER A 160 -0.99 -12.22 3.88
CA SER A 160 -1.63 -12.55 2.59
C SER A 160 -2.84 -13.47 2.70
N ALA A 161 -3.19 -13.98 3.89
CA ALA A 161 -4.28 -14.93 4.06
C ALA A 161 -5.60 -14.42 3.42
N GLY A 162 -6.12 -15.14 2.41
CA GLY A 162 -7.32 -14.77 1.66
C GLY A 162 -7.13 -13.64 0.64
N LEU A 163 -5.89 -13.20 0.39
CA LEU A 163 -5.54 -12.23 -0.64
C LEU A 163 -4.66 -12.90 -1.71
N VAL A 164 -4.72 -12.37 -2.92
CA VAL A 164 -3.85 -12.76 -4.04
C VAL A 164 -2.60 -11.91 -4.02
N ASP A 165 -1.43 -12.53 -4.10
CA ASP A 165 -0.16 -11.84 -4.29
C ASP A 165 0.01 -11.48 -5.77
N LEU A 166 -0.21 -10.23 -6.11
CA LEU A 166 -0.16 -9.75 -7.49
C LEU A 166 1.26 -9.75 -8.07
N GLY A 167 2.27 -9.65 -7.21
CA GLY A 167 3.68 -9.58 -7.64
C GLY A 167 4.40 -10.92 -7.74
N GLN A 168 3.71 -12.06 -7.55
CA GLN A 168 4.38 -13.37 -7.40
C GLN A 168 5.31 -13.72 -8.57
N ASP A 169 4.96 -13.34 -9.80
CA ASP A 169 5.68 -13.68 -11.02
C ASP A 169 6.59 -12.56 -11.55
N LEU A 170 6.68 -11.42 -10.83
CA LEU A 170 7.44 -10.26 -11.29
C LEU A 170 8.94 -10.29 -10.94
N GLY A 171 9.38 -11.30 -10.19
CA GLY A 171 10.76 -11.44 -9.77
C GLY A 171 11.17 -10.48 -8.63
N PRO A 172 12.49 -10.41 -8.35
CA PRO A 172 13.02 -9.64 -7.22
C PRO A 172 12.77 -8.13 -7.30
N THR A 173 12.56 -7.49 -6.14
CA THR A 173 12.33 -6.05 -6.02
C THR A 173 13.51 -5.31 -5.38
N PHE A 174 14.40 -6.04 -4.69
CA PHE A 174 15.50 -5.48 -3.90
C PHE A 174 16.82 -6.28 -4.10
N PRO A 175 18.01 -5.62 -4.06
CA PRO A 175 18.20 -4.18 -4.22
C PRO A 175 18.02 -3.76 -5.68
N GLN A 176 17.50 -2.55 -5.95
CA GLN A 176 17.16 -2.05 -7.28
C GLN A 176 18.29 -2.24 -8.31
N ARG A 177 19.56 -1.93 -7.96
CA ARG A 177 20.71 -2.03 -8.89
C ARG A 177 21.05 -3.45 -9.35
N SER A 178 20.68 -4.47 -8.55
CA SER A 178 20.91 -5.90 -8.85
C SER A 178 19.89 -6.72 -8.08
N PRO A 179 18.64 -6.79 -8.56
CA PRO A 179 17.55 -7.41 -7.82
C PRO A 179 17.80 -8.90 -7.57
N ARG A 180 17.72 -9.31 -6.31
CA ARG A 180 17.98 -10.69 -5.86
C ARG A 180 16.93 -11.22 -4.89
N ARG A 181 16.18 -10.34 -4.23
CA ARG A 181 15.16 -10.70 -3.24
C ARG A 181 13.84 -10.02 -3.57
N ARG A 182 12.76 -10.77 -3.47
CA ARG A 182 11.40 -10.22 -3.55
C ARG A 182 10.87 -10.06 -2.13
N ILE A 183 10.96 -8.88 -1.59
CA ILE A 183 10.55 -8.54 -0.21
C ILE A 183 9.41 -7.55 -0.16
N ASP A 184 9.01 -7.00 -1.30
CA ASP A 184 7.87 -6.11 -1.43
C ASP A 184 6.66 -6.89 -1.94
N ALA A 185 5.48 -6.55 -1.43
CA ALA A 185 4.22 -7.18 -1.75
C ALA A 185 3.17 -6.15 -2.19
N LEU A 186 2.35 -6.54 -3.15
CA LEU A 186 1.10 -5.90 -3.49
C LEU A 186 0.03 -7.00 -3.50
N LEU A 187 -0.81 -7.02 -2.46
CA LEU A 187 -1.82 -8.06 -2.25
C LEU A 187 -3.21 -7.48 -2.48
N ALA A 188 -4.08 -8.25 -3.11
CA ALA A 188 -5.44 -7.83 -3.44
C ALA A 188 -6.46 -8.90 -3.07
N ASP A 189 -7.65 -8.46 -2.67
CA ASP A 189 -8.83 -9.33 -2.55
C ASP A 189 -9.14 -9.96 -3.91
N PRO A 190 -9.48 -11.26 -3.99
CA PRO A 190 -9.87 -11.92 -5.24
C PRO A 190 -11.04 -11.29 -5.98
N ALA A 191 -11.82 -10.43 -5.32
CA ALA A 191 -12.91 -9.69 -5.96
C ALA A 191 -12.43 -8.61 -6.95
N PHE A 192 -11.17 -8.18 -6.88
CA PHE A 192 -10.61 -7.33 -7.92
C PHE A 192 -10.37 -8.12 -9.21
N THR A 193 -10.72 -7.55 -10.34
CA THR A 193 -10.24 -8.05 -11.63
C THR A 193 -8.88 -7.43 -11.91
N VAL A 194 -7.87 -8.24 -12.12
CA VAL A 194 -6.50 -7.80 -12.44
C VAL A 194 -6.39 -7.64 -13.94
N GLU A 195 -6.06 -6.44 -14.41
CA GLU A 195 -5.81 -6.16 -15.82
C GLU A 195 -4.32 -6.30 -16.15
N ARG A 196 -3.46 -5.73 -15.31
CA ARG A 196 -2.02 -5.72 -15.49
C ARG A 196 -1.30 -5.62 -14.17
N VAL A 197 -0.15 -6.29 -14.07
CA VAL A 197 0.79 -6.09 -12.97
C VAL A 197 2.19 -5.92 -13.53
N GLU A 198 2.93 -4.98 -13.01
CA GLU A 198 4.27 -4.67 -13.48
C GLU A 198 5.21 -4.25 -12.35
N ARG A 199 6.50 -4.39 -12.60
CA ARG A 199 7.60 -3.95 -11.74
C ARG A 199 8.53 -3.05 -12.56
N PRO A 200 8.15 -1.79 -12.82
CA PRO A 200 8.97 -0.89 -13.61
C PRO A 200 10.28 -0.55 -12.89
N ASP A 201 11.30 -0.21 -13.66
CA ASP A 201 12.56 0.32 -13.14
C ASP A 201 12.63 1.83 -13.42
N PRO A 202 12.43 2.67 -12.41
CA PRO A 202 12.52 4.11 -12.54
C PRO A 202 13.96 4.65 -12.54
N GLY A 203 14.96 3.78 -12.60
CA GLY A 203 16.37 4.10 -12.39
C GLY A 203 16.74 4.17 -10.90
N PRO A 204 17.97 4.61 -10.57
CA PRO A 204 18.53 4.51 -9.22
C PRO A 204 18.02 5.62 -8.28
N VAL A 205 16.70 5.82 -8.23
CA VAL A 205 16.05 6.83 -7.39
C VAL A 205 15.77 6.37 -5.96
N THR A 206 15.78 5.04 -5.74
CA THR A 206 15.72 4.36 -4.45
C THR A 206 16.33 2.96 -4.60
N ASP A 207 16.49 2.24 -3.50
CA ASP A 207 17.04 0.87 -3.51
C ASP A 207 15.98 -0.23 -3.71
N HIS A 208 14.69 0.11 -3.85
CA HIS A 208 13.62 -0.83 -4.19
C HIS A 208 12.99 -0.51 -5.54
N LEU A 209 12.50 -1.54 -6.23
CA LEU A 209 11.65 -1.41 -7.41
C LEU A 209 10.17 -1.35 -6.98
N PRO A 210 9.35 -0.47 -7.58
CA PRO A 210 7.93 -0.39 -7.29
C PRO A 210 7.17 -1.60 -7.84
N LEU A 211 6.08 -1.99 -7.17
CA LEU A 211 5.04 -2.85 -7.70
C LEU A 211 3.84 -1.99 -8.12
N VAL A 212 3.35 -2.21 -9.32
CA VAL A 212 2.23 -1.46 -9.91
C VAL A 212 1.18 -2.44 -10.39
N ALA A 213 -0.09 -2.17 -10.08
CA ALA A 213 -1.20 -2.96 -10.59
C ALA A 213 -2.30 -2.07 -11.15
N ASP A 214 -2.81 -2.45 -12.33
CA ASP A 214 -4.05 -1.97 -12.91
C ASP A 214 -5.15 -2.97 -12.58
N LEU A 215 -6.16 -2.51 -11.85
CA LEU A 215 -7.22 -3.32 -11.28
C LEU A 215 -8.58 -2.74 -11.66
N HIS A 216 -9.61 -3.57 -11.61
CA HIS A 216 -11.00 -3.12 -11.66
C HIS A 216 -11.73 -3.49 -10.38
N LEU A 217 -12.41 -2.50 -9.80
CA LEU A 217 -13.31 -2.73 -8.67
C LEU A 217 -14.53 -3.55 -9.12
N PRO A 218 -15.01 -4.50 -8.28
CA PRO A 218 -16.20 -5.29 -8.57
C PRO A 218 -17.40 -4.38 -8.77
N PRO A 219 -18.42 -4.81 -9.55
CA PRO A 219 -19.68 -4.09 -9.65
C PRO A 219 -20.30 -3.90 -8.25
N VAL A 220 -21.00 -2.79 -8.04
CA VAL A 220 -21.80 -2.61 -6.82
C VAL A 220 -22.83 -3.74 -6.78
N ALA A 221 -22.85 -4.52 -5.69
CA ALA A 221 -23.91 -5.48 -5.51
C ALA A 221 -25.24 -4.71 -5.54
N GLN A 222 -26.10 -5.02 -6.55
CA GLN A 222 -27.44 -4.48 -6.57
C GLN A 222 -28.15 -5.06 -5.34
N THR A 223 -28.45 -4.22 -4.36
CA THR A 223 -29.41 -4.58 -3.32
C THR A 223 -30.74 -4.80 -4.03
N SER A 224 -31.11 -6.07 -4.25
CA SER A 224 -32.45 -6.39 -4.71
C SER A 224 -33.43 -5.70 -3.77
N PRO A 225 -34.42 -4.94 -4.29
CA PRO A 225 -35.47 -4.42 -3.44
C PRO A 225 -36.13 -5.62 -2.77
N GLY A 226 -36.15 -5.62 -1.45
CA GLY A 226 -36.79 -6.67 -0.67
C GLY A 226 -38.24 -6.86 -1.16
N PRO A 227 -38.80 -8.09 -1.08
CA PRO A 227 -40.16 -8.36 -1.53
C PRO A 227 -41.10 -7.38 -0.83
N GLY A 228 -41.82 -6.60 -1.65
CA GLY A 228 -42.75 -5.57 -1.20
C GLY A 228 -43.71 -6.14 -0.15
N ALA A 229 -43.83 -5.44 0.97
CA ALA A 229 -44.85 -5.74 1.97
C ALA A 229 -46.22 -5.74 1.30
N PRO A 230 -47.10 -6.68 1.61
CA PRO A 230 -48.46 -6.71 1.03
C PRO A 230 -49.22 -5.46 1.50
N VAL A 231 -49.71 -4.69 0.54
CA VAL A 231 -50.65 -3.63 0.76
C VAL A 231 -51.94 -4.23 1.30
N ARG A 232 -52.34 -3.86 2.50
CA ARG A 232 -53.68 -4.17 3.04
C ARG A 232 -54.62 -3.02 2.68
#